data_35ebe4bc409e3448ed12f9b2afa5a5b4
#
_entry.id   35ebe4bc409e3448ed12f9b2afa5a5b4
#
_cell.length_a   1.000
_cell.length_b   1.000
_cell.length_c   1.000
_cell.angle_alpha   90.00
_cell.angle_beta   90.00
_cell.angle_gamma   90.00
#
_symmetry.space_group_name_H-M   'P 1'
#
loop_
_entity.id
_entity.type
_entity.pdbx_description
1 polymer ?
#
loop_
_entity_poly.entity_id
_entity_poly.type
_entity_poly.pdbx_seq_one_letter_code
_entity_poly.pdbx_strand_id
1 'polypeptide(L)'
;MAETPSEFKLKNPPMDGVSAVKFGPNSSQHLLVSSWDCTVRLYDVISNNMRLSFPQQAPVLDCCFHDSVRAYSGGLDKVLKTFDFNTNAERSVGMHDAPIRCVEFCPDANVIVTGSWDSTVKLWDPRTPCNAGTFSQPDKVYTLSVCGDRLIVGTAGRKILVWDLRNMGYVQQRRESSLKYQTRCIRSFPNKQGYVLSSIEGRVAVEYLDPSPEVQKKKYAFKCHRVKEQGKEKIYPVNAIAFHNVHNTFATGGSDGIVNIWDGFNKKRLCQFHKYPTSIASLAFSQDGSVLAIASCFMYEQEEPPEVTEEAVFIRNVNDQETKPKS
;
A
#
# COMPACT_ATOMS: atom_id res chain seq x y z
N MET A 1 6.80 -33.45 -12.40
CA MET A 1 6.76 -31.98 -12.47
C MET A 1 7.24 -31.50 -11.10
N ALA A 2 8.28 -30.68 -11.01
CA ALA A 2 8.71 -30.10 -9.73
C ALA A 2 7.56 -29.24 -9.19
N GLU A 3 7.11 -29.47 -7.96
CA GLU A 3 6.15 -28.60 -7.30
C GLU A 3 6.71 -27.20 -7.24
N THR A 4 5.96 -26.20 -7.71
CA THR A 4 6.30 -24.81 -7.56
C THR A 4 6.36 -24.50 -6.06
N PRO A 5 7.46 -23.93 -5.53
CA PRO A 5 7.55 -23.65 -4.10
C PRO A 5 6.40 -22.72 -3.69
N SER A 6 5.82 -22.97 -2.53
CA SER A 6 4.71 -22.14 -2.03
C SER A 6 5.15 -20.69 -1.75
N GLU A 7 6.45 -20.45 -1.56
CA GLU A 7 7.05 -19.15 -1.31
C GLU A 7 8.52 -19.13 -1.73
N PHE A 8 8.99 -18.00 -2.26
CA PHE A 8 10.40 -17.76 -2.56
C PHE A 8 10.77 -16.28 -2.40
N LYS A 9 12.06 -15.99 -2.25
CA LYS A 9 12.59 -14.62 -2.26
C LYS A 9 12.88 -14.15 -3.69
N LEU A 10 12.58 -12.88 -3.97
CA LEU A 10 13.05 -12.25 -5.20
C LEU A 10 14.57 -12.16 -5.20
N LYS A 11 15.16 -12.47 -6.36
CA LYS A 11 16.59 -12.27 -6.62
C LYS A 11 16.89 -10.78 -6.80
N ASN A 12 18.10 -10.35 -6.41
CA ASN A 12 18.54 -8.96 -6.51
C ASN A 12 17.56 -7.97 -5.85
N PRO A 13 17.22 -8.14 -4.58
CA PRO A 13 16.35 -7.21 -3.87
C PRO A 13 16.99 -5.82 -3.79
N PRO A 14 16.23 -4.76 -3.43
CA PRO A 14 16.83 -3.48 -3.06
C PRO A 14 17.86 -3.61 -1.94
N MET A 15 18.79 -2.66 -1.88
CA MET A 15 19.87 -2.65 -0.89
C MET A 15 19.48 -1.87 0.37
N ASP A 16 18.32 -1.26 0.41
CA ASP A 16 17.75 -0.53 1.56
C ASP A 16 16.25 -0.79 1.63
N GLY A 17 15.59 -0.30 2.67
CA GLY A 17 14.20 -0.57 2.99
C GLY A 17 13.25 -0.41 1.79
N VAL A 18 12.37 -1.39 1.62
CA VAL A 18 11.33 -1.36 0.59
C VAL A 18 10.20 -0.46 1.06
N SER A 19 9.85 0.55 0.27
CA SER A 19 8.77 1.48 0.56
C SER A 19 7.40 1.03 0.04
N ALA A 20 7.36 0.42 -1.15
CA ALA A 20 6.14 -0.12 -1.73
C ALA A 20 6.42 -1.29 -2.69
N VAL A 21 5.47 -2.23 -2.72
CA VAL A 21 5.37 -3.27 -3.75
C VAL A 21 4.00 -3.18 -4.42
N LYS A 22 3.94 -3.28 -5.76
CA LYS A 22 2.70 -3.18 -6.54
C LYS A 22 2.71 -4.16 -7.70
N PHE A 23 1.69 -4.99 -7.82
CA PHE A 23 1.51 -5.81 -9.03
C PHE A 23 0.97 -4.98 -10.20
N GLY A 24 1.35 -5.38 -11.41
CA GLY A 24 0.84 -4.78 -12.64
C GLY A 24 -0.65 -5.08 -12.85
N PRO A 25 -1.35 -4.25 -13.64
CA PRO A 25 -2.75 -4.48 -13.96
C PRO A 25 -2.91 -5.79 -14.75
N ASN A 26 -3.90 -6.58 -14.38
CA ASN A 26 -4.22 -7.88 -14.99
C ASN A 26 -3.04 -8.87 -15.09
N SER A 27 -2.10 -8.80 -14.14
CA SER A 27 -0.90 -9.61 -14.15
C SER A 27 -0.52 -10.07 -12.75
N SER A 28 -0.16 -11.35 -12.63
CA SER A 28 0.56 -11.91 -11.48
C SER A 28 2.08 -12.00 -11.73
N GLN A 29 2.53 -11.55 -12.91
CA GLN A 29 3.92 -11.67 -13.36
C GLN A 29 4.76 -10.44 -13.05
N HIS A 30 4.23 -9.24 -13.28
CA HIS A 30 5.02 -8.01 -13.15
C HIS A 30 4.80 -7.35 -11.80
N LEU A 31 5.90 -7.07 -11.09
CA LEU A 31 5.91 -6.41 -9.80
C LEU A 31 6.82 -5.19 -9.83
N LEU A 32 6.29 -4.03 -9.44
CA LEU A 32 7.11 -2.85 -9.12
C LEU A 32 7.51 -2.88 -7.66
N VAL A 33 8.73 -2.47 -7.40
CA VAL A 33 9.30 -2.30 -6.06
C VAL A 33 9.98 -0.95 -6.00
N SER A 34 9.55 -0.08 -5.09
CA SER A 34 10.22 1.18 -4.76
C SER A 34 10.97 1.06 -3.43
N SER A 35 12.10 1.77 -3.30
CA SER A 35 12.99 1.59 -2.16
C SER A 35 13.69 2.89 -1.73
N TRP A 36 14.14 2.87 -0.48
CA TRP A 36 15.03 3.87 0.10
C TRP A 36 16.44 3.87 -0.52
N ASP A 37 16.82 2.79 -1.22
CA ASP A 37 18.07 2.74 -2.02
C ASP A 37 18.04 3.63 -3.27
N CYS A 38 17.04 4.49 -3.39
CA CYS A 38 16.85 5.40 -4.52
C CYS A 38 16.54 4.67 -5.83
N THR A 39 15.89 3.52 -5.82
CA THR A 39 15.51 2.82 -7.05
C THR A 39 14.02 2.52 -7.13
N VAL A 40 13.52 2.46 -8.38
CA VAL A 40 12.28 1.78 -8.76
C VAL A 40 12.68 0.59 -9.63
N ARG A 41 12.24 -0.61 -9.26
CA ARG A 41 12.61 -1.85 -9.95
C ARG A 41 11.37 -2.55 -10.48
N LEU A 42 11.47 -3.07 -11.70
CA LEU A 42 10.47 -3.94 -12.31
C LEU A 42 11.00 -5.39 -12.30
N TYR A 43 10.23 -6.27 -11.67
CA TYR A 43 10.52 -7.70 -11.61
C TYR A 43 9.54 -8.49 -12.47
N ASP A 44 10.05 -9.55 -13.06
CA ASP A 44 9.28 -10.69 -13.54
C ASP A 44 9.29 -11.75 -12.44
N VAL A 45 8.17 -11.90 -11.77
CA VAL A 45 8.01 -12.78 -10.61
C VAL A 45 8.05 -14.25 -11.00
N ILE A 46 7.55 -14.61 -12.20
CA ILE A 46 7.52 -15.98 -12.68
C ILE A 46 8.93 -16.50 -12.93
N SER A 47 9.76 -15.71 -13.61
CA SER A 47 11.15 -16.06 -13.87
C SER A 47 12.09 -15.71 -12.70
N ASN A 48 11.57 -15.05 -11.68
CA ASN A 48 12.32 -14.52 -10.53
C ASN A 48 13.53 -13.68 -10.95
N ASN A 49 13.32 -12.75 -11.87
CA ASN A 49 14.36 -11.87 -12.40
C ASN A 49 13.96 -10.40 -12.32
N MET A 50 14.92 -9.54 -11.96
CA MET A 50 14.79 -8.10 -12.14
C MET A 50 14.95 -7.78 -13.63
N ARG A 51 13.93 -7.15 -14.23
CA ARG A 51 13.93 -6.76 -15.65
C ARG A 51 14.53 -5.39 -15.89
N LEU A 52 14.13 -4.42 -15.08
CA LEU A 52 14.54 -3.02 -15.20
C LEU A 52 14.81 -2.44 -13.81
N SER A 53 15.71 -1.47 -13.75
CA SER A 53 15.97 -0.66 -12.58
C SER A 53 16.14 0.80 -13.01
N PHE A 54 15.41 1.69 -12.37
CA PHE A 54 15.43 3.14 -12.60
C PHE A 54 16.01 3.82 -11.37
N PRO A 55 17.30 4.20 -11.41
CA PRO A 55 17.95 4.96 -10.33
C PRO A 55 17.35 6.35 -10.22
N GLN A 56 17.09 6.79 -8.98
CA GLN A 56 16.54 8.09 -8.66
C GLN A 56 17.57 8.93 -7.88
N GLN A 57 17.35 10.24 -7.79
CA GLN A 57 18.24 11.14 -7.06
C GLN A 57 18.05 11.09 -5.53
N ALA A 58 16.92 10.55 -5.07
CA ALA A 58 16.58 10.44 -3.65
C ALA A 58 15.70 9.20 -3.41
N PRO A 59 15.53 8.77 -2.15
CA PRO A 59 14.65 7.68 -1.79
C PRO A 59 13.25 7.80 -2.36
N VAL A 60 12.77 6.70 -2.92
CA VAL A 60 11.42 6.58 -3.50
C VAL A 60 10.46 6.07 -2.43
N LEU A 61 9.34 6.76 -2.22
CA LEU A 61 8.39 6.43 -1.16
C LEU A 61 7.17 5.65 -1.64
N ASP A 62 6.80 5.77 -2.91
CA ASP A 62 5.69 5.01 -3.50
C ASP A 62 5.81 4.95 -5.02
N CYS A 63 5.13 3.97 -5.62
CA CYS A 63 5.04 3.78 -7.06
C CYS A 63 3.70 3.17 -7.45
N CYS A 64 3.30 3.33 -8.71
CA CYS A 64 2.14 2.64 -9.26
C CYS A 64 2.32 2.34 -10.74
N PHE A 65 1.64 1.30 -11.22
CA PHE A 65 1.45 1.12 -12.66
C PHE A 65 0.37 2.05 -13.18
N HIS A 66 0.55 2.54 -14.39
CA HIS A 66 -0.52 3.12 -15.20
C HIS A 66 -1.14 2.04 -16.10
N ASP A 67 -0.30 1.32 -16.80
CA ASP A 67 -0.65 0.20 -17.67
C ASP A 67 0.47 -0.87 -17.65
N SER A 68 0.46 -1.80 -18.56
CA SER A 68 1.46 -2.87 -18.63
C SER A 68 2.87 -2.41 -19.02
N VAL A 69 3.01 -1.18 -19.56
CA VAL A 69 4.28 -0.65 -20.10
C VAL A 69 4.72 0.66 -19.44
N ARG A 70 3.88 1.27 -18.60
CA ARG A 70 4.18 2.55 -17.94
C ARG A 70 3.91 2.51 -16.46
N ALA A 71 4.76 3.21 -15.71
CA ALA A 71 4.64 3.37 -14.27
C ALA A 71 4.96 4.81 -13.83
N TYR A 72 4.59 5.13 -12.60
CA TYR A 72 4.89 6.38 -11.94
C TYR A 72 5.52 6.14 -10.58
N SER A 73 6.35 7.08 -10.13
CA SER A 73 6.88 7.08 -8.75
C SER A 73 7.03 8.49 -8.21
N GLY A 74 7.10 8.56 -6.88
CA GLY A 74 7.37 9.78 -6.14
C GLY A 74 8.13 9.47 -4.85
N GLY A 75 8.87 10.44 -4.36
CA GLY A 75 9.73 10.26 -3.20
C GLY A 75 10.23 11.55 -2.58
N LEU A 76 11.40 11.48 -1.94
CA LEU A 76 12.00 12.61 -1.22
C LEU A 76 12.48 13.75 -2.13
N ASP A 77 12.71 13.47 -3.41
CA ASP A 77 13.04 14.50 -4.42
C ASP A 77 11.83 15.40 -4.79
N LYS A 78 10.63 15.08 -4.28
CA LYS A 78 9.37 15.81 -4.52
C LYS A 78 8.84 15.75 -5.95
N VAL A 79 9.50 15.01 -6.84
CA VAL A 79 9.19 14.94 -8.26
C VAL A 79 8.34 13.71 -8.56
N LEU A 80 7.21 13.91 -9.25
CA LEU A 80 6.49 12.81 -9.88
C LEU A 80 7.19 12.47 -11.20
N LYS A 81 7.60 11.22 -11.34
CA LYS A 81 8.26 10.69 -12.52
C LYS A 81 7.45 9.59 -13.17
N THR A 82 7.56 9.48 -14.48
CA THR A 82 6.99 8.38 -15.26
C THR A 82 8.10 7.58 -15.97
N PHE A 83 7.87 6.29 -16.08
CA PHE A 83 8.79 5.33 -16.70
C PHE A 83 8.08 4.60 -17.83
N ASP A 84 8.75 4.46 -18.95
CA ASP A 84 8.32 3.63 -20.08
C ASP A 84 9.24 2.39 -20.16
N PHE A 85 8.65 1.21 -19.98
CA PHE A 85 9.41 -0.05 -19.91
C PHE A 85 9.90 -0.54 -21.26
N ASN A 86 9.28 -0.11 -22.37
CA ASN A 86 9.69 -0.50 -23.71
C ASN A 86 10.91 0.28 -24.19
N THR A 87 10.96 1.56 -23.85
CA THR A 87 12.03 2.46 -24.26
C THR A 87 13.09 2.64 -23.19
N ASN A 88 12.85 2.12 -21.97
CA ASN A 88 13.66 2.35 -20.78
C ASN A 88 13.87 3.84 -20.49
N ALA A 89 12.87 4.66 -20.81
CA ALA A 89 12.92 6.10 -20.65
C ALA A 89 12.24 6.56 -19.36
N GLU A 90 12.85 7.59 -18.74
CA GLU A 90 12.31 8.28 -17.58
C GLU A 90 12.00 9.74 -17.94
N ARG A 91 10.90 10.29 -17.40
CA ARG A 91 10.53 11.70 -17.56
C ARG A 91 9.95 12.25 -16.27
N SER A 92 10.29 13.51 -15.97
CA SER A 92 9.61 14.26 -14.91
C SER A 92 8.24 14.74 -15.42
N VAL A 93 7.21 14.55 -14.59
CA VAL A 93 5.83 14.99 -14.88
C VAL A 93 5.53 16.32 -14.20
N GLY A 94 5.98 16.48 -12.96
CA GLY A 94 5.80 17.68 -12.17
C GLY A 94 6.28 17.46 -10.74
N MET A 95 5.99 18.41 -9.85
CA MET A 95 6.53 18.37 -8.49
C MET A 95 5.55 18.87 -7.43
N HIS A 96 5.81 18.50 -6.21
CA HIS A 96 5.27 19.04 -4.97
C HIS A 96 6.27 19.93 -4.25
N ASP A 97 5.84 20.65 -3.21
CA ASP A 97 6.72 21.51 -2.38
C ASP A 97 7.42 20.72 -1.27
N ALA A 98 6.94 19.51 -0.97
CA ALA A 98 7.53 18.56 -0.01
C ALA A 98 7.49 17.13 -0.59
N PRO A 99 8.11 16.12 0.07
CA PRO A 99 8.13 14.74 -0.40
C PRO A 99 6.76 14.18 -0.81
N ILE A 100 6.74 13.44 -1.90
CA ILE A 100 5.57 12.69 -2.36
C ILE A 100 5.54 11.37 -1.59
N ARG A 101 4.53 11.21 -0.72
CA ARG A 101 4.37 10.00 0.10
C ARG A 101 3.56 8.91 -0.58
N CYS A 102 2.62 9.29 -1.44
CA CYS A 102 1.67 8.36 -2.07
C CYS A 102 1.55 8.64 -3.56
N VAL A 103 1.50 7.57 -4.36
CA VAL A 103 1.27 7.61 -5.81
C VAL A 103 0.30 6.50 -6.18
N GLU A 104 -0.88 6.85 -6.69
CA GLU A 104 -1.86 5.86 -7.17
C GLU A 104 -2.45 6.27 -8.52
N PHE A 105 -2.81 5.29 -9.32
CA PHE A 105 -3.54 5.49 -10.58
C PHE A 105 -5.02 5.17 -10.38
N CYS A 106 -5.88 6.06 -10.84
CA CYS A 106 -7.32 5.86 -10.92
C CYS A 106 -7.73 5.55 -12.35
N PRO A 107 -8.05 4.30 -12.71
CA PRO A 107 -8.48 3.97 -14.06
C PRO A 107 -9.84 4.57 -14.43
N ASP A 108 -10.77 4.66 -13.47
CA ASP A 108 -12.13 5.18 -13.71
C ASP A 108 -12.13 6.68 -14.10
N ALA A 109 -11.22 7.47 -13.50
CA ALA A 109 -11.05 8.89 -13.83
C ALA A 109 -9.87 9.14 -14.79
N ASN A 110 -9.07 8.14 -15.10
CA ASN A 110 -7.83 8.20 -15.87
C ASN A 110 -6.87 9.30 -15.39
N VAL A 111 -6.59 9.32 -14.09
CA VAL A 111 -5.67 10.28 -13.47
C VAL A 111 -4.68 9.57 -12.55
N ILE A 112 -3.46 10.13 -12.48
CA ILE A 112 -2.52 9.82 -11.41
C ILE A 112 -2.84 10.72 -10.23
N VAL A 113 -2.87 10.16 -9.04
CA VAL A 113 -3.12 10.85 -7.77
C VAL A 113 -1.86 10.81 -6.94
N THR A 114 -1.37 11.96 -6.51
CA THR A 114 -0.24 12.05 -5.58
C THR A 114 -0.66 12.72 -4.28
N GLY A 115 -0.16 12.20 -3.16
CA GLY A 115 -0.32 12.79 -1.85
C GLY A 115 1.03 13.13 -1.24
N SER A 116 1.16 14.33 -0.68
CA SER A 116 2.45 14.86 -0.23
C SER A 116 2.42 15.36 1.22
N TRP A 117 3.61 15.46 1.80
CA TRP A 117 3.83 16.10 3.08
C TRP A 117 3.71 17.65 3.02
N ASP A 118 3.52 18.23 1.82
CA ASP A 118 3.14 19.63 1.65
C ASP A 118 1.66 19.91 1.98
N SER A 119 0.94 18.90 2.49
CA SER A 119 -0.48 18.96 2.79
C SER A 119 -1.35 19.19 1.55
N THR A 120 -0.93 18.65 0.41
CA THR A 120 -1.74 18.66 -0.82
C THR A 120 -1.90 17.27 -1.43
N VAL A 121 -3.00 17.10 -2.15
CA VAL A 121 -3.19 16.07 -3.16
C VAL A 121 -3.16 16.76 -4.51
N LYS A 122 -2.42 16.22 -5.47
CA LYS A 122 -2.41 16.68 -6.87
C LYS A 122 -2.93 15.59 -7.79
N LEU A 123 -3.65 16.01 -8.82
CA LEU A 123 -4.10 15.16 -9.91
C LEU A 123 -3.29 15.46 -11.18
N TRP A 124 -2.91 14.41 -11.90
CA TRP A 124 -2.12 14.51 -13.12
C TRP A 124 -2.79 13.71 -14.23
N ASP A 125 -3.02 14.35 -15.36
CA ASP A 125 -3.57 13.68 -16.55
C ASP A 125 -2.40 12.96 -17.27
N PRO A 126 -2.43 11.63 -17.41
CA PRO A 126 -1.34 10.89 -18.06
C PRO A 126 -1.18 11.20 -19.57
N ARG A 127 -2.16 11.87 -20.18
CA ARG A 127 -2.13 12.30 -21.59
C ARG A 127 -1.40 13.63 -21.79
N THR A 128 -1.34 14.43 -20.74
CA THR A 128 -0.72 15.76 -20.78
C THR A 128 0.27 15.90 -19.61
N PRO A 129 1.47 16.43 -19.83
CA PRO A 129 2.48 16.57 -18.77
C PRO A 129 2.16 17.78 -17.88
N CYS A 130 0.93 17.90 -17.37
CA CYS A 130 0.52 19.01 -16.54
C CYS A 130 -0.29 18.58 -15.32
N ASN A 131 -0.22 19.39 -14.28
CA ASN A 131 -1.06 19.28 -13.12
C ASN A 131 -2.52 19.60 -13.49
N ALA A 132 -3.41 18.64 -13.33
CA ALA A 132 -4.84 18.80 -13.54
C ALA A 132 -5.57 19.45 -12.36
N GLY A 133 -4.93 19.53 -11.19
CA GLY A 133 -5.48 20.20 -10.01
C GLY A 133 -4.67 19.95 -8.75
N THR A 134 -4.68 20.94 -7.84
CA THR A 134 -4.04 20.86 -6.52
C THR A 134 -5.10 21.12 -5.44
N PHE A 135 -5.19 20.20 -4.47
CA PHE A 135 -6.26 20.19 -3.47
C PHE A 135 -5.66 20.13 -2.06
N SER A 136 -5.91 21.19 -1.29
CA SER A 136 -5.40 21.32 0.08
C SER A 136 -6.02 20.28 1.02
N GLN A 137 -5.19 19.70 1.86
CA GLN A 137 -5.55 18.79 2.94
C GLN A 137 -5.28 19.47 4.28
N PRO A 138 -5.91 19.01 5.39
CA PRO A 138 -5.71 19.64 6.69
C PRO A 138 -4.28 19.53 7.22
N ASP A 139 -3.52 18.53 6.80
CA ASP A 139 -2.15 18.28 7.25
C ASP A 139 -1.44 17.34 6.26
N LYS A 140 -0.18 16.99 6.51
CA LYS A 140 0.64 16.06 5.73
C LYS A 140 -0.14 14.80 5.36
N VAL A 141 -0.12 14.43 4.08
CA VAL A 141 -0.72 13.19 3.61
C VAL A 141 0.18 12.02 3.99
N TYR A 142 -0.37 11.07 4.74
CA TYR A 142 0.32 9.86 5.16
C TYR A 142 -0.03 8.65 4.30
N THR A 143 -1.27 8.58 3.84
CA THR A 143 -1.77 7.44 3.06
C THR A 143 -2.97 7.88 2.23
N LEU A 144 -3.16 7.27 1.09
CA LEU A 144 -4.38 7.43 0.29
C LEU A 144 -4.76 6.12 -0.38
N SER A 145 -6.00 6.03 -0.80
CA SER A 145 -6.50 4.90 -1.57
C SER A 145 -7.59 5.36 -2.52
N VAL A 146 -7.51 4.90 -3.76
CA VAL A 146 -8.54 5.11 -4.78
C VAL A 146 -9.60 4.02 -4.66
N CYS A 147 -10.87 4.39 -4.80
CA CYS A 147 -12.03 3.52 -4.68
C CYS A 147 -13.05 3.87 -5.77
N GLY A 148 -12.88 3.33 -6.96
CA GLY A 148 -13.64 3.78 -8.13
C GLY A 148 -13.33 5.23 -8.45
N ASP A 149 -14.35 6.07 -8.45
CA ASP A 149 -14.24 7.52 -8.62
C ASP A 149 -13.97 8.30 -7.31
N ARG A 150 -13.83 7.61 -6.18
CA ARG A 150 -13.56 8.24 -4.87
C ARG A 150 -12.12 8.10 -4.46
N LEU A 151 -11.63 9.14 -3.81
CA LEU A 151 -10.32 9.18 -3.19
C LEU A 151 -10.48 9.32 -1.67
N ILE A 152 -9.85 8.42 -0.94
CA ILE A 152 -9.81 8.43 0.53
C ILE A 152 -8.41 8.84 0.95
N VAL A 153 -8.28 9.94 1.68
CA VAL A 153 -7.00 10.52 2.10
C VAL A 153 -6.91 10.50 3.62
N GLY A 154 -5.87 9.86 4.14
CA GLY A 154 -5.51 9.89 5.56
C GLY A 154 -4.34 10.85 5.79
N THR A 155 -4.53 11.80 6.70
CA THR A 155 -3.50 12.81 7.01
C THR A 155 -2.97 12.68 8.43
N ALA A 156 -1.92 13.44 8.74
CA ALA A 156 -1.52 13.67 10.12
C ALA A 156 -2.72 14.19 10.93
N GLY A 157 -2.68 14.05 12.27
CA GLY A 157 -3.80 14.44 13.13
C GLY A 157 -5.03 13.54 12.99
N ARG A 158 -4.91 12.35 12.38
CA ARG A 158 -5.97 11.34 12.25
C ARG A 158 -7.18 11.78 11.42
N LYS A 159 -7.02 12.77 10.53
CA LYS A 159 -8.12 13.23 9.67
C LYS A 159 -8.23 12.34 8.43
N ILE A 160 -9.45 12.03 8.06
CA ILE A 160 -9.80 11.24 6.89
C ILE A 160 -10.72 12.08 6.01
N LEU A 161 -10.32 12.30 4.77
CA LEU A 161 -11.11 13.04 3.79
C LEU A 161 -11.51 12.11 2.65
N VAL A 162 -12.78 12.18 2.25
CA VAL A 162 -13.29 11.48 1.08
C VAL A 162 -13.63 12.51 0.01
N TRP A 163 -13.04 12.35 -1.16
CA TRP A 163 -13.22 13.20 -2.33
C TRP A 163 -13.86 12.42 -3.48
N ASP A 164 -14.54 13.12 -4.37
CA ASP A 164 -14.97 12.60 -5.68
C ASP A 164 -13.98 13.08 -6.74
N LEU A 165 -13.25 12.16 -7.37
CA LEU A 165 -12.27 12.49 -8.42
C LEU A 165 -12.88 13.13 -9.68
N ARG A 166 -14.19 13.01 -9.88
CA ARG A 166 -14.92 13.69 -10.95
C ARG A 166 -15.30 15.12 -10.58
N ASN A 167 -15.36 15.42 -9.28
CA ASN A 167 -15.72 16.75 -8.77
C ASN A 167 -14.94 17.06 -7.48
N MET A 168 -13.71 17.52 -7.65
CA MET A 168 -12.82 17.90 -6.55
C MET A 168 -13.07 19.31 -6.00
N GLY A 169 -14.17 19.95 -6.38
CA GLY A 169 -14.51 21.31 -5.90
C GLY A 169 -14.82 21.37 -4.39
N TYR A 170 -15.14 20.25 -3.76
CA TYR A 170 -15.40 20.16 -2.32
C TYR A 170 -15.14 18.76 -1.77
N VAL A 171 -14.86 18.68 -0.48
CA VAL A 171 -14.69 17.42 0.25
C VAL A 171 -16.06 16.80 0.51
N GLN A 172 -16.32 15.61 -0.01
CA GLN A 172 -17.60 14.92 0.21
C GLN A 172 -17.82 14.54 1.66
N GLN A 173 -16.78 14.03 2.33
CA GLN A 173 -16.86 13.63 3.73
C GLN A 173 -15.59 14.00 4.48
N ARG A 174 -15.76 14.59 5.66
CA ARG A 174 -14.69 14.85 6.64
C ARG A 174 -14.92 13.94 7.82
N ARG A 175 -13.94 13.09 8.11
CA ARG A 175 -14.02 12.12 9.21
C ARG A 175 -12.78 12.23 10.09
N GLU A 176 -12.88 11.69 11.27
CA GLU A 176 -11.73 11.40 12.13
C GLU A 176 -11.60 9.89 12.26
N SER A 177 -10.34 9.41 12.27
CA SER A 177 -10.06 7.99 12.47
C SER A 177 -10.65 7.51 13.79
N SER A 178 -11.34 6.37 13.78
CA SER A 178 -11.79 5.69 14.99
C SER A 178 -10.64 5.14 15.83
N LEU A 179 -9.43 5.04 15.27
CA LEU A 179 -8.21 4.65 15.97
C LEU A 179 -7.56 5.87 16.62
N LYS A 180 -7.11 5.72 17.88
CA LYS A 180 -6.61 6.83 18.69
C LYS A 180 -5.21 7.32 18.33
N TYR A 181 -4.44 6.52 17.60
CA TYR A 181 -3.04 6.77 17.29
C TYR A 181 -2.81 6.99 15.80
N GLN A 182 -1.60 7.35 15.42
CA GLN A 182 -1.22 7.71 14.07
C GLN A 182 -1.65 6.64 13.04
N THR A 183 -2.32 7.10 11.98
CA THR A 183 -2.70 6.26 10.83
C THR A 183 -1.47 5.89 10.02
N ARG A 184 -1.35 4.61 9.66
CA ARG A 184 -0.24 4.08 8.85
C ARG A 184 -0.66 3.80 7.41
N CYS A 185 -1.78 3.11 7.23
CA CYS A 185 -2.22 2.67 5.90
C CYS A 185 -3.74 2.73 5.80
N ILE A 186 -4.24 3.14 4.64
CA ILE A 186 -5.64 3.06 4.25
C ILE A 186 -5.71 2.28 2.93
N ARG A 187 -6.66 1.33 2.84
CA ARG A 187 -7.00 0.64 1.60
C ARG A 187 -8.50 0.49 1.47
N SER A 188 -9.04 0.87 0.33
CA SER A 188 -10.46 0.73 0.01
C SER A 188 -10.83 -0.73 -0.25
N PHE A 189 -12.08 -1.07 0.03
CA PHE A 189 -12.63 -2.37 -0.34
C PHE A 189 -12.73 -2.51 -1.87
N PRO A 190 -12.45 -3.70 -2.42
CA PRO A 190 -12.69 -3.97 -3.85
C PRO A 190 -14.13 -3.71 -4.29
N ASN A 191 -15.11 -3.94 -3.42
CA ASN A 191 -16.54 -3.69 -3.68
C ASN A 191 -16.95 -2.20 -3.55
N LYS A 192 -16.02 -1.28 -3.33
CA LYS A 192 -16.23 0.17 -3.26
C LYS A 192 -17.13 0.66 -2.10
N GLN A 193 -17.46 -0.18 -1.11
CA GLN A 193 -18.39 0.17 -0.03
C GLN A 193 -17.73 0.86 1.18
N GLY A 194 -16.41 0.76 1.29
CA GLY A 194 -15.70 1.27 2.46
C GLY A 194 -14.19 1.13 2.34
N TYR A 195 -13.54 1.18 3.48
CA TYR A 195 -12.10 1.08 3.59
C TYR A 195 -11.67 0.47 4.92
N VAL A 196 -10.46 -0.05 4.94
CA VAL A 196 -9.76 -0.49 6.15
C VAL A 196 -8.62 0.48 6.41
N LEU A 197 -8.42 0.84 7.66
CA LEU A 197 -7.29 1.65 8.08
C LEU A 197 -6.55 1.01 9.26
N SER A 198 -5.27 1.26 9.33
CA SER A 198 -4.39 0.76 10.39
C SER A 198 -3.67 1.90 11.12
N SER A 199 -3.20 1.60 12.34
CA SER A 199 -2.44 2.53 13.16
C SER A 199 -1.14 1.93 13.70
N ILE A 200 -0.31 2.79 14.29
CA ILE A 200 0.91 2.38 14.99
C ILE A 200 0.63 1.57 16.26
N GLU A 201 -0.63 1.53 16.74
CA GLU A 201 -1.01 0.89 18.02
C GLU A 201 -1.47 -0.56 17.86
N GLY A 202 -1.08 -1.28 16.80
CA GLY A 202 -1.52 -2.67 16.63
C GLY A 202 -3.05 -2.78 16.61
N ARG A 203 -3.69 -1.94 15.79
CA ARG A 203 -5.15 -1.92 15.57
C ARG A 203 -5.47 -1.66 14.11
N VAL A 204 -6.59 -2.23 13.72
CA VAL A 204 -7.21 -2.04 12.40
C VAL A 204 -8.67 -1.66 12.60
N ALA A 205 -9.18 -0.76 11.78
CA ALA A 205 -10.58 -0.38 11.74
C ALA A 205 -11.18 -0.63 10.36
N VAL A 206 -12.40 -1.15 10.35
CA VAL A 206 -13.23 -1.38 9.15
C VAL A 206 -14.31 -0.31 9.14
N GLU A 207 -14.30 0.52 8.10
CA GLU A 207 -15.15 1.71 7.97
C GLU A 207 -15.95 1.65 6.66
N TYR A 208 -17.15 2.22 6.68
CA TYR A 208 -18.03 2.25 5.51
C TYR A 208 -18.27 3.67 5.03
N LEU A 209 -18.39 3.85 3.71
CA LEU A 209 -18.59 5.16 3.08
C LEU A 209 -20.05 5.65 3.16
N ASP A 210 -21.02 4.75 3.09
CA ASP A 210 -22.44 5.09 3.21
C ASP A 210 -22.71 5.69 4.60
N PRO A 211 -23.20 6.94 4.68
CA PRO A 211 -23.46 7.61 5.95
C PRO A 211 -24.70 7.13 6.69
N SER A 212 -25.50 6.26 6.10
CA SER A 212 -26.74 5.76 6.72
C SER A 212 -26.47 5.08 8.07
N PRO A 213 -27.31 5.32 9.10
CA PRO A 213 -27.10 4.74 10.43
C PRO A 213 -27.00 3.21 10.41
N GLU A 214 -27.75 2.55 9.55
CA GLU A 214 -27.75 1.08 9.43
C GLU A 214 -26.40 0.55 8.92
N VAL A 215 -25.77 1.24 7.99
CA VAL A 215 -24.44 0.85 7.48
C VAL A 215 -23.37 1.25 8.50
N GLN A 216 -23.46 2.43 9.11
CA GLN A 216 -22.49 2.89 10.10
C GLN A 216 -22.43 2.01 11.36
N LYS A 217 -23.51 1.33 11.74
CA LYS A 217 -23.51 0.33 12.85
C LYS A 217 -22.61 -0.88 12.56
N LYS A 218 -22.28 -1.16 11.30
CA LYS A 218 -21.42 -2.31 10.89
C LYS A 218 -19.94 -2.04 11.09
N LYS A 219 -19.52 -0.78 11.25
CA LYS A 219 -18.12 -0.42 11.47
C LYS A 219 -17.60 -0.99 12.78
N TYR A 220 -16.33 -1.35 12.81
CA TYR A 220 -15.69 -1.86 14.02
C TYR A 220 -14.17 -1.72 13.93
N ALA A 221 -13.51 -1.87 15.08
CA ALA A 221 -12.05 -1.92 15.16
C ALA A 221 -11.63 -3.12 16.02
N PHE A 222 -10.46 -3.66 15.72
CA PHE A 222 -9.93 -4.81 16.44
C PHE A 222 -8.41 -4.68 16.67
N LYS A 223 -7.94 -5.41 17.69
CA LYS A 223 -6.51 -5.53 18.01
C LYS A 223 -5.86 -6.62 17.18
N CYS A 224 -4.66 -6.36 16.67
CA CYS A 224 -3.81 -7.33 15.97
C CYS A 224 -2.34 -6.93 16.15
N HIS A 225 -1.42 -7.77 15.68
CA HIS A 225 0.02 -7.50 15.77
C HIS A 225 0.45 -7.13 17.20
N ARG A 226 0.04 -7.98 18.17
CA ARG A 226 0.35 -7.85 19.59
C ARG A 226 0.80 -9.19 20.14
N VAL A 227 1.83 -9.17 20.96
CA VAL A 227 2.39 -10.36 21.60
C VAL A 227 2.42 -10.15 23.10
N LYS A 228 1.95 -11.13 23.85
CA LYS A 228 2.07 -11.13 25.33
C LYS A 228 3.34 -11.85 25.73
N GLU A 229 4.26 -11.14 26.37
CA GLU A 229 5.50 -11.69 26.89
C GLU A 229 5.66 -11.26 28.36
N GLN A 230 5.88 -12.23 29.26
CA GLN A 230 6.12 -11.98 30.68
C GLN A 230 5.09 -11.06 31.34
N GLY A 231 3.82 -11.19 30.98
CA GLY A 231 2.73 -10.39 31.54
C GLY A 231 2.60 -8.98 30.93
N LYS A 232 3.48 -8.59 30.01
CA LYS A 232 3.41 -7.32 29.25
C LYS A 232 2.89 -7.57 27.84
N GLU A 233 2.09 -6.63 27.32
CA GLU A 233 1.64 -6.65 25.93
C GLU A 233 2.59 -5.78 25.08
N LYS A 234 3.37 -6.44 24.21
CA LYS A 234 4.14 -5.75 23.16
C LYS A 234 3.21 -5.43 22.00
N ILE A 235 3.20 -4.18 21.57
CA ILE A 235 2.30 -3.66 20.54
C ILE A 235 3.15 -3.21 19.36
N TYR A 236 2.81 -3.67 18.16
CA TYR A 236 3.54 -3.37 16.95
C TYR A 236 2.70 -2.55 15.97
N PRO A 237 3.29 -1.59 15.25
CA PRO A 237 2.64 -0.88 14.14
C PRO A 237 2.12 -1.85 13.09
N VAL A 238 0.96 -1.54 12.52
CA VAL A 238 0.41 -2.24 11.35
C VAL A 238 0.71 -1.38 10.13
N ASN A 239 1.76 -1.73 9.39
CA ASN A 239 2.33 -0.88 8.35
C ASN A 239 1.65 -1.03 7.01
N ALA A 240 1.15 -2.21 6.69
CA ALA A 240 0.64 -2.54 5.37
C ALA A 240 -0.72 -3.24 5.44
N ILE A 241 -1.57 -2.90 4.47
CA ILE A 241 -2.85 -3.57 4.19
C ILE A 241 -2.90 -3.85 2.70
N ALA A 242 -3.36 -5.04 2.31
CA ALA A 242 -3.63 -5.38 0.91
C ALA A 242 -4.93 -6.19 0.82
N PHE A 243 -5.80 -5.83 -0.13
CA PHE A 243 -7.04 -6.59 -0.39
C PHE A 243 -6.82 -7.68 -1.42
N HIS A 244 -7.46 -8.82 -1.18
CA HIS A 244 -7.66 -9.86 -2.17
C HIS A 244 -8.89 -9.50 -3.02
N ASN A 245 -8.68 -9.16 -4.28
CA ASN A 245 -9.71 -8.54 -5.12
C ASN A 245 -10.92 -9.46 -5.37
N VAL A 246 -10.71 -10.78 -5.42
CA VAL A 246 -11.79 -11.75 -5.71
C VAL A 246 -12.59 -12.06 -4.45
N HIS A 247 -11.91 -12.29 -3.31
CA HIS A 247 -12.57 -12.73 -2.07
C HIS A 247 -13.01 -11.58 -1.16
N ASN A 248 -12.55 -10.34 -1.44
CA ASN A 248 -12.81 -9.17 -0.62
C ASN A 248 -12.34 -9.33 0.85
N THR A 249 -11.37 -10.20 1.07
CA THR A 249 -10.61 -10.36 2.30
C THR A 249 -9.34 -9.55 2.25
N PHE A 250 -8.64 -9.35 3.35
CA PHE A 250 -7.45 -8.52 3.33
C PHE A 250 -6.32 -9.06 4.20
N ALA A 251 -5.11 -8.78 3.79
CA ALA A 251 -3.89 -9.03 4.55
C ALA A 251 -3.50 -7.80 5.35
N THR A 252 -2.93 -8.02 6.54
CA THR A 252 -2.20 -7.00 7.31
C THR A 252 -0.78 -7.45 7.56
N GLY A 253 0.16 -6.52 7.47
CA GLY A 253 1.57 -6.73 7.81
C GLY A 253 2.02 -5.76 8.89
N GLY A 254 2.70 -6.27 9.89
CA GLY A 254 3.14 -5.49 11.05
C GLY A 254 4.64 -5.52 11.30
N SER A 255 5.09 -4.66 12.21
CA SER A 255 6.49 -4.62 12.64
C SER A 255 6.89 -5.82 13.52
N ASP A 256 5.95 -6.69 13.86
CA ASP A 256 6.20 -8.00 14.46
C ASP A 256 6.71 -9.05 13.45
N GLY A 257 6.80 -8.71 12.17
CA GLY A 257 7.18 -9.61 11.09
C GLY A 257 6.08 -10.61 10.70
N ILE A 258 4.84 -10.38 11.10
CA ILE A 258 3.72 -11.29 10.86
C ILE A 258 2.82 -10.74 9.75
N VAL A 259 2.31 -11.65 8.93
CA VAL A 259 1.21 -11.39 7.99
C VAL A 259 -0.02 -12.17 8.44
N ASN A 260 -1.15 -11.49 8.57
CA ASN A 260 -2.44 -12.10 8.88
C ASN A 260 -3.42 -11.85 7.74
N ILE A 261 -4.27 -12.83 7.45
CA ILE A 261 -5.39 -12.69 6.51
C ILE A 261 -6.70 -12.61 7.29
N TRP A 262 -7.55 -11.66 6.92
CA TRP A 262 -8.78 -11.32 7.64
C TRP A 262 -10.00 -11.36 6.72
N ASP A 263 -11.09 -11.88 7.24
CA ASP A 263 -12.43 -11.67 6.72
C ASP A 263 -13.06 -10.49 7.48
N GLY A 264 -13.07 -9.33 6.82
CA GLY A 264 -13.58 -8.10 7.42
C GLY A 264 -15.08 -8.08 7.64
N PHE A 265 -15.86 -8.87 6.89
CA PHE A 265 -17.31 -8.94 7.03
C PHE A 265 -17.72 -9.87 8.18
N ASN A 266 -17.12 -11.06 8.27
CA ASN A 266 -17.39 -12.02 9.34
C ASN A 266 -16.55 -11.79 10.60
N LYS A 267 -15.69 -10.77 10.60
CA LYS A 267 -14.84 -10.37 11.75
C LYS A 267 -13.93 -11.50 12.25
N LYS A 268 -13.36 -12.27 11.32
CA LYS A 268 -12.54 -13.44 11.63
C LYS A 268 -11.14 -13.32 11.03
N ARG A 269 -10.13 -13.82 11.73
CA ARG A 269 -8.83 -14.12 11.14
C ARG A 269 -8.95 -15.45 10.42
N LEU A 270 -8.59 -15.48 9.14
CA LEU A 270 -8.62 -16.69 8.32
C LEU A 270 -7.36 -17.52 8.52
N CYS A 271 -6.20 -16.87 8.43
CA CYS A 271 -4.92 -17.51 8.71
C CYS A 271 -3.86 -16.49 9.16
N GLN A 272 -2.75 -17.01 9.61
CA GLN A 272 -1.53 -16.28 9.94
C GLN A 272 -0.36 -17.00 9.27
N PHE A 273 0.50 -16.25 8.58
CA PHE A 273 1.70 -16.82 7.97
C PHE A 273 2.82 -16.98 9.02
N HIS A 274 3.90 -17.65 8.65
CA HIS A 274 5.09 -17.73 9.48
C HIS A 274 5.67 -16.34 9.75
N LYS A 275 6.53 -16.24 10.74
CA LYS A 275 7.22 -14.99 11.03
C LYS A 275 8.32 -14.73 9.99
N TYR A 276 8.29 -13.56 9.36
CA TYR A 276 9.32 -13.07 8.46
C TYR A 276 10.51 -12.50 9.27
N PRO A 277 11.69 -12.37 8.64
CA PRO A 277 12.90 -11.96 9.35
C PRO A 277 12.82 -10.59 10.02
N THR A 278 12.14 -9.63 9.37
CA THR A 278 12.04 -8.23 9.80
C THR A 278 10.60 -7.73 9.72
N SER A 279 10.38 -6.44 9.98
CA SER A 279 9.09 -5.80 9.86
C SER A 279 8.49 -5.95 8.46
N ILE A 280 7.18 -6.10 8.36
CA ILE A 280 6.49 -6.08 7.07
C ILE A 280 6.21 -4.62 6.71
N ALA A 281 6.85 -4.13 5.65
CA ALA A 281 6.75 -2.75 5.21
C ALA A 281 5.65 -2.52 4.17
N SER A 282 5.45 -3.48 3.26
CA SER A 282 4.48 -3.38 2.19
C SER A 282 3.93 -4.75 1.78
N LEU A 283 2.68 -4.76 1.32
CA LEU A 283 1.96 -5.95 0.84
C LEU A 283 1.22 -5.62 -0.45
N ALA A 284 1.18 -6.55 -1.38
CA ALA A 284 0.34 -6.45 -2.57
C ALA A 284 -0.13 -7.84 -3.02
N PHE A 285 -1.43 -8.02 -3.21
CA PHE A 285 -1.97 -9.15 -3.95
C PHE A 285 -1.87 -8.89 -5.46
N SER A 286 -1.61 -9.94 -6.24
CA SER A 286 -1.88 -9.93 -7.68
C SER A 286 -3.37 -9.70 -7.92
N GLN A 287 -3.73 -9.26 -9.12
CA GLN A 287 -5.12 -8.91 -9.39
C GLN A 287 -6.07 -10.12 -9.34
N ASP A 288 -5.59 -11.29 -9.75
CA ASP A 288 -6.30 -12.56 -9.64
C ASP A 288 -6.30 -13.16 -8.22
N GLY A 289 -5.53 -12.58 -7.31
CA GLY A 289 -5.42 -13.02 -5.92
C GLY A 289 -4.53 -14.26 -5.71
N SER A 290 -3.94 -14.82 -6.76
CA SER A 290 -3.16 -16.06 -6.67
C SER A 290 -1.81 -15.90 -5.98
N VAL A 291 -1.28 -14.67 -5.94
CA VAL A 291 0.05 -14.36 -5.41
C VAL A 291 0.00 -13.16 -4.47
N LEU A 292 0.76 -13.24 -3.38
CA LEU A 292 1.00 -12.13 -2.46
C LEU A 292 2.49 -11.78 -2.44
N ALA A 293 2.82 -10.53 -2.75
CA ALA A 293 4.14 -9.97 -2.54
C ALA A 293 4.23 -9.39 -1.12
N ILE A 294 5.32 -9.71 -0.41
CA ILE A 294 5.54 -9.35 1.00
C ILE A 294 6.92 -8.73 1.11
N ALA A 295 6.98 -7.43 1.37
CA ALA A 295 8.24 -6.75 1.64
C ALA A 295 8.57 -6.83 3.12
N SER A 296 9.67 -7.49 3.45
CA SER A 296 10.21 -7.61 4.80
C SER A 296 11.52 -6.83 4.85
N CYS A 297 11.53 -5.75 5.63
CA CYS A 297 12.70 -4.88 5.78
C CYS A 297 12.72 -4.23 7.16
N PHE A 298 13.92 -3.83 7.61
CA PHE A 298 14.07 -3.12 8.87
C PHE A 298 13.53 -1.68 8.70
N MET A 299 12.63 -1.27 9.59
CA MET A 299 11.95 0.03 9.50
C MET A 299 12.40 1.04 10.57
N TYR A 300 13.53 0.80 11.20
CA TYR A 300 14.16 1.69 12.22
C TYR A 300 13.22 2.05 13.38
N GLU A 301 12.35 1.13 13.78
CA GLU A 301 11.41 1.30 14.89
C GLU A 301 12.05 1.00 16.27
N GLN A 302 13.25 0.42 16.26
CA GLN A 302 14.05 0.12 17.43
C GLN A 302 15.39 0.85 17.33
N GLU A 303 15.92 1.26 18.46
CA GLU A 303 17.23 1.94 18.53
C GLU A 303 18.38 1.02 18.10
N GLU A 304 18.25 -0.29 18.39
CA GLU A 304 19.22 -1.30 17.97
C GLU A 304 18.65 -2.13 16.82
N PRO A 305 19.35 -2.16 15.64
CA PRO A 305 18.95 -3.04 14.57
C PRO A 305 19.07 -4.50 15.00
N PRO A 306 18.23 -5.40 14.47
CA PRO A 306 18.41 -6.84 14.70
C PRO A 306 19.76 -7.28 14.12
N GLU A 307 20.32 -8.38 14.66
CA GLU A 307 21.61 -8.94 14.21
C GLU A 307 21.69 -9.22 12.71
N VAL A 308 20.54 -9.44 12.08
CA VAL A 308 20.42 -9.65 10.64
C VAL A 308 19.41 -8.63 10.09
N THR A 309 19.91 -7.65 9.34
CA THR A 309 19.10 -6.73 8.53
C THR A 309 19.12 -7.21 7.09
N GLU A 310 18.24 -8.12 6.73
CA GLU A 310 18.08 -8.56 5.35
C GLU A 310 16.85 -7.89 4.73
N GLU A 311 17.06 -7.08 3.70
CA GLU A 311 16.00 -6.54 2.89
C GLU A 311 15.52 -7.60 1.90
N ALA A 312 14.27 -8.00 1.98
CA ALA A 312 13.75 -9.08 1.15
C ALA A 312 12.33 -8.80 0.66
N VAL A 313 12.05 -9.23 -0.55
CA VAL A 313 10.68 -9.32 -1.06
C VAL A 313 10.37 -10.80 -1.27
N PHE A 314 9.40 -11.30 -0.52
CA PHE A 314 8.91 -12.67 -0.65
C PHE A 314 7.72 -12.69 -1.60
N ILE A 315 7.67 -13.71 -2.43
CA ILE A 315 6.57 -14.01 -3.33
C ILE A 315 5.93 -15.31 -2.85
N ARG A 316 4.68 -15.21 -2.40
CA ARG A 316 3.94 -16.32 -1.85
C ARG A 316 2.75 -16.65 -2.72
N ASN A 317 2.67 -17.90 -3.18
CA ASN A 317 1.44 -18.44 -3.75
C ASN A 317 0.43 -18.64 -2.63
N VAL A 318 -0.76 -18.09 -2.80
CA VAL A 318 -1.86 -18.20 -1.84
C VAL A 318 -3.00 -19.04 -2.43
N ASN A 319 -3.75 -19.71 -1.57
CA ASN A 319 -4.85 -20.56 -1.98
C ASN A 319 -6.18 -20.15 -1.33
N ASP A 320 -7.26 -20.70 -1.81
CA ASP A 320 -8.61 -20.42 -1.33
C ASP A 320 -8.79 -20.69 0.16
N GLN A 321 -8.12 -21.71 0.71
CA GLN A 321 -8.22 -22.04 2.14
C GLN A 321 -7.65 -20.93 3.03
N GLU A 322 -6.66 -20.16 2.53
CA GLU A 322 -6.02 -19.05 3.24
C GLU A 322 -6.80 -17.76 3.10
N THR A 323 -7.50 -17.54 1.96
CA THR A 323 -8.01 -16.21 1.58
C THR A 323 -9.53 -16.12 1.43
N LYS A 324 -10.23 -17.27 1.23
CA LYS A 324 -11.68 -17.27 1.05
C LYS A 324 -12.41 -17.22 2.39
N PRO A 325 -13.49 -16.42 2.51
CA PRO A 325 -14.35 -16.43 3.69
C PRO A 325 -14.81 -17.86 4.04
N LYS A 326 -14.71 -18.21 5.31
CA LYS A 326 -15.26 -19.49 5.79
C LYS A 326 -16.73 -19.28 6.14
N SER A 327 -17.58 -20.08 5.55
CA SER A 327 -19.02 -20.14 5.84
C SER A 327 -19.30 -20.42 7.31
#